data_f9311e6526bc75921226c3e4d86304aa
#
_entry.id   f9311e6526bc75921226c3e4d86304aa
#
_cell.length_a   1.000
_cell.length_b   1.000
_cell.length_c   1.000
_cell.angle_alpha   90.00
_cell.angle_beta   90.00
_cell.angle_gamma   90.00
#
_symmetry.space_group_name_H-M   'P 1'
#
loop_
_entity.id
_entity.type
_entity.pdbx_description
1 polymer ?
#
loop_
_entity_poly.entity_id
_entity_poly.type
_entity_poly.pdbx_seq_one_letter_code
_entity_poly.pdbx_strand_id
1 'polypeptide(L)'
;KDFSYIRKDLDLLSRYLQVASKEKRVGVNILMHGAPGTGKSQLAKVIGKKVGTKVFEINMTSYEGDSLAPRSRFDAYQLAQQVLARRPNSLLMFDEVEDVFPAYRSPFRSFEMSSGNSKAWINRQLENNQVPAIWISNSLINKPIGSIGNIVLHGLSPLFK
;
A
#
# COMPACT_ATOMS: atom_id res chain seq x y z
N LYS A 1 4.46 -1.29 -20.29
CA LYS A 1 4.04 -2.68 -19.98
C LYS A 1 2.55 -2.82 -20.27
N ASP A 2 2.17 -3.92 -20.88
CA ASP A 2 0.78 -4.27 -21.13
C ASP A 2 0.18 -4.93 -19.88
N PHE A 3 -0.94 -4.39 -19.41
CA PHE A 3 -1.69 -4.89 -18.26
C PHE A 3 -3.07 -5.46 -18.66
N SER A 4 -3.23 -5.85 -19.91
CA SER A 4 -4.51 -6.34 -20.45
C SER A 4 -5.04 -7.56 -19.68
N TYR A 5 -4.14 -8.41 -19.18
CA TYR A 5 -4.46 -9.63 -18.43
C TYR A 5 -5.09 -9.38 -17.05
N ILE A 6 -4.92 -8.18 -16.48
CA ILE A 6 -5.51 -7.78 -15.18
C ILE A 6 -6.56 -6.67 -15.34
N ARG A 7 -7.10 -6.49 -16.56
CA ARG A 7 -8.04 -5.40 -16.84
C ARG A 7 -9.25 -5.38 -15.89
N LYS A 8 -9.80 -6.56 -15.58
CA LYS A 8 -10.95 -6.68 -14.65
C LYS A 8 -10.59 -6.20 -13.25
N ASP A 9 -9.42 -6.59 -12.75
CA ASP A 9 -8.95 -6.19 -11.42
C ASP A 9 -8.63 -4.70 -11.38
N LEU A 10 -8.07 -4.16 -12.47
CA LEU A 10 -7.86 -2.72 -12.63
C LEU A 10 -9.16 -1.92 -12.62
N ASP A 11 -10.19 -2.42 -13.29
CA ASP A 11 -11.49 -1.77 -13.32
C ASP A 11 -12.15 -1.79 -11.93
N LEU A 12 -12.08 -2.91 -11.24
CA LEU A 12 -12.59 -3.06 -9.87
C LEU A 12 -11.88 -2.11 -8.91
N LEU A 13 -10.55 -2.10 -8.92
CA LEU A 13 -9.73 -1.23 -8.07
C LEU A 13 -9.99 0.25 -8.36
N SER A 14 -10.08 0.60 -9.64
CA SER A 14 -10.33 1.97 -10.04
C SER A 14 -11.69 2.46 -9.53
N ARG A 15 -12.73 1.64 -9.67
CA ARG A 15 -14.07 1.94 -9.14
C ARG A 15 -14.06 2.06 -7.61
N TYR A 16 -13.39 1.13 -6.93
CA TYR A 16 -13.28 1.16 -5.48
C TYR A 16 -12.61 2.45 -4.99
N LEU A 17 -11.48 2.82 -5.57
CA LEU A 17 -10.77 4.05 -5.21
C LEU A 17 -11.58 5.32 -5.54
N GLN A 18 -12.31 5.33 -6.66
CA GLN A 18 -13.19 6.46 -7.01
C GLN A 18 -14.30 6.65 -5.98
N VAL A 19 -14.96 5.55 -5.58
CA VAL A 19 -16.02 5.59 -4.55
C VAL A 19 -15.42 5.99 -3.20
N ALA A 20 -14.30 5.40 -2.80
CA ALA A 20 -13.63 5.72 -1.54
C ALA A 20 -13.22 7.20 -1.47
N SER A 21 -12.69 7.75 -2.56
CA SER A 21 -12.34 9.17 -2.63
C SER A 21 -13.56 10.09 -2.57
N LYS A 22 -14.63 9.75 -3.29
CA LYS A 22 -15.89 10.52 -3.29
C LYS A 22 -16.55 10.53 -1.91
N GLU A 23 -16.55 9.39 -1.24
CA GLU A 23 -17.18 9.23 0.09
C GLU A 23 -16.23 9.62 1.23
N LYS A 24 -15.01 10.03 0.93
CA LYS A 24 -13.95 10.35 1.91
C LYS A 24 -13.76 9.22 2.93
N ARG A 25 -13.74 7.97 2.43
CA ARG A 25 -13.54 6.79 3.28
C ARG A 25 -12.13 6.82 3.88
N VAL A 26 -12.05 6.52 5.17
CA VAL A 26 -10.79 6.28 5.89
C VAL A 26 -10.43 4.80 5.86
N GLY A 27 -9.16 4.47 6.13
CA GLY A 27 -8.71 3.09 6.22
C GLY A 27 -8.59 2.36 4.88
N VAL A 28 -8.49 3.09 3.77
CA VAL A 28 -8.39 2.50 2.43
C VAL A 28 -6.95 2.11 2.12
N ASN A 29 -6.67 0.81 2.14
CA ASN A 29 -5.36 0.25 1.88
C ASN A 29 -5.43 -0.86 0.83
N ILE A 30 -4.52 -0.83 -0.13
CA ILE A 30 -4.38 -1.82 -1.20
C ILE A 30 -2.98 -2.41 -1.08
N LEU A 31 -2.87 -3.72 -0.90
CA LEU A 31 -1.58 -4.41 -0.94
C LEU A 31 -1.40 -5.06 -2.31
N MET A 32 -0.33 -4.69 -2.99
CA MET A 32 0.16 -5.35 -4.21
C MET A 32 1.41 -6.14 -3.90
N HIS A 33 1.39 -7.43 -4.10
CA HIS A 33 2.55 -8.27 -3.84
C HIS A 33 2.88 -9.16 -5.04
N GLY A 34 4.12 -9.61 -5.13
CA GLY A 34 4.58 -10.46 -6.22
C GLY A 34 6.08 -10.31 -6.49
N ALA A 35 6.62 -11.10 -7.40
CA ALA A 35 8.04 -11.07 -7.74
C ALA A 35 8.53 -9.66 -8.12
N PRO A 36 9.81 -9.32 -7.82
CA PRO A 36 10.38 -8.06 -8.25
C PRO A 36 10.37 -7.94 -9.79
N GLY A 37 10.34 -6.72 -10.30
CA GLY A 37 10.35 -6.45 -11.74
C GLY A 37 9.04 -6.72 -12.49
N THR A 38 7.98 -7.19 -11.84
CA THR A 38 6.67 -7.46 -12.47
C THR A 38 5.90 -6.20 -12.86
N GLY A 39 6.29 -5.03 -12.38
CA GLY A 39 5.70 -3.74 -12.76
C GLY A 39 4.66 -3.22 -11.78
N LYS A 40 4.65 -3.68 -10.53
CA LYS A 40 3.71 -3.26 -9.49
C LYS A 40 3.67 -1.73 -9.30
N SER A 41 4.83 -1.09 -9.18
CA SER A 41 4.93 0.38 -9.01
C SER A 41 4.40 1.12 -10.24
N GLN A 42 4.62 0.59 -11.45
CA GLN A 42 4.04 1.15 -12.68
C GLN A 42 2.51 0.96 -12.69
N LEU A 43 2.04 -0.19 -12.24
CA LEU A 43 0.61 -0.47 -12.12
C LEU A 43 -0.08 0.50 -11.16
N ALA A 44 0.51 0.79 -10.00
CA ALA A 44 0.01 1.78 -9.05
C ALA A 44 -0.12 3.18 -9.70
N LYS A 45 0.87 3.59 -10.48
CA LYS A 45 0.84 4.85 -11.23
C LYS A 45 -0.25 4.86 -12.32
N VAL A 46 -0.46 3.73 -13.01
CA VAL A 46 -1.55 3.58 -14.01
C VAL A 46 -2.92 3.68 -13.33
N ILE A 47 -3.11 3.03 -12.18
CA ILE A 47 -4.35 3.12 -11.40
C ILE A 47 -4.60 4.58 -10.99
N GLY A 48 -3.61 5.26 -10.42
CA GLY A 48 -3.72 6.66 -10.04
C GLY A 48 -4.16 7.55 -11.22
N LYS A 49 -3.55 7.39 -12.39
CA LYS A 49 -3.93 8.10 -13.60
C LYS A 49 -5.39 7.78 -14.02
N LYS A 50 -5.79 6.51 -13.97
CA LYS A 50 -7.13 6.07 -14.35
C LYS A 50 -8.21 6.61 -13.41
N VAL A 51 -7.90 6.73 -12.13
CA VAL A 51 -8.81 7.26 -11.10
C VAL A 51 -8.84 8.80 -11.08
N GLY A 52 -7.88 9.44 -11.74
CA GLY A 52 -7.73 10.90 -11.70
C GLY A 52 -7.09 11.40 -10.41
N THR A 53 -6.30 10.56 -9.74
CA THR A 53 -5.58 10.92 -8.51
C THR A 53 -4.10 11.17 -8.79
N LYS A 54 -3.50 12.07 -8.01
CA LYS A 54 -2.05 12.27 -7.99
C LYS A 54 -1.42 11.26 -7.04
N VAL A 55 -0.51 10.44 -7.57
CA VAL A 55 0.25 9.46 -6.79
C VAL A 55 1.45 10.14 -6.16
N PHE A 56 1.59 10.01 -4.85
CA PHE A 56 2.74 10.47 -4.06
C PHE A 56 3.48 9.25 -3.54
N GLU A 57 4.71 9.11 -3.95
CA GLU A 57 5.58 8.01 -3.55
C GLU A 57 6.36 8.37 -2.29
N ILE A 58 6.39 7.46 -1.32
CA ILE A 58 7.23 7.60 -0.13
C ILE A 58 8.63 7.15 -0.51
N ASN A 59 9.59 8.08 -0.45
CA ASN A 59 10.97 7.85 -0.85
C ASN A 59 11.64 6.75 -0.02
N MET A 60 12.52 6.00 -0.68
CA MET A 60 13.40 5.02 -0.04
C MET A 60 14.76 5.61 0.36
N THR A 61 15.11 6.75 -0.24
CA THR A 61 16.39 7.43 -0.02
C THR A 61 16.19 8.85 0.51
N SER A 62 17.18 9.31 1.26
CA SER A 62 17.30 10.71 1.68
C SER A 62 17.59 11.62 0.48
N TYR A 63 17.58 12.93 0.70
CA TYR A 63 18.00 13.91 -0.30
C TYR A 63 19.47 13.72 -0.72
N GLU A 64 20.31 13.19 0.16
CA GLU A 64 21.73 12.92 -0.07
C GLU A 64 21.96 11.57 -0.78
N GLY A 65 20.90 10.78 -1.01
CA GLY A 65 20.97 9.49 -1.69
C GLY A 65 21.14 8.30 -0.77
N ASP A 66 21.24 8.51 0.55
CA ASP A 66 21.37 7.44 1.53
C ASP A 66 20.04 6.72 1.74
N SER A 67 20.10 5.41 1.98
CA SER A 67 18.92 4.61 2.31
C SER A 67 18.29 5.09 3.63
N LEU A 68 16.99 5.40 3.58
CA LEU A 68 16.25 5.78 4.77
C LEU A 68 16.00 4.57 5.67
N ALA A 69 16.18 4.78 6.98
CA ALA A 69 15.81 3.77 7.97
C ALA A 69 14.30 3.45 7.88
N PRO A 70 13.88 2.22 8.16
CA PRO A 70 12.48 1.80 8.09
C PRO A 70 11.54 2.72 8.87
N ARG A 71 11.95 3.13 10.08
CA ARG A 71 11.17 4.06 10.91
C ARG A 71 10.99 5.42 10.24
N SER A 72 12.05 5.98 9.68
CA SER A 72 12.00 7.29 8.99
C SER A 72 11.08 7.25 7.77
N ARG A 73 11.02 6.12 7.06
CA ARG A 73 10.08 5.93 5.95
C ARG A 73 8.64 5.91 6.44
N PHE A 74 8.37 5.26 7.57
CA PHE A 74 7.03 5.23 8.13
C PHE A 74 6.61 6.59 8.72
N ASP A 75 7.52 7.31 9.35
CA ASP A 75 7.30 8.69 9.81
C ASP A 75 6.98 9.61 8.62
N ALA A 76 7.68 9.45 7.48
CA ALA A 76 7.39 10.16 6.24
C ALA A 76 5.99 9.83 5.69
N TYR A 77 5.56 8.57 5.78
CA TYR A 77 4.20 8.16 5.44
C TYR A 77 3.16 8.85 6.33
N GLN A 78 3.37 8.89 7.63
CA GLN A 78 2.45 9.55 8.56
C GLN A 78 2.37 11.06 8.28
N LEU A 79 3.50 11.70 8.04
CA LEU A 79 3.53 13.12 7.67
C LEU A 79 2.78 13.35 6.35
N ALA A 80 3.00 12.50 5.35
CA ALA A 80 2.28 12.58 4.07
C ALA A 80 0.77 12.40 4.26
N GLN A 81 0.32 11.50 5.14
CA GLN A 81 -1.10 11.36 5.49
C GLN A 81 -1.68 12.66 6.04
N GLN A 82 -0.98 13.33 6.94
CA GLN A 82 -1.43 14.60 7.54
C GLN A 82 -1.47 15.75 6.52
N VAL A 83 -0.41 15.87 5.72
CA VAL A 83 -0.29 16.96 4.72
C VAL A 83 -1.31 16.80 3.60
N LEU A 84 -1.52 15.57 3.14
CA LEU A 84 -2.39 15.27 2.00
C LEU A 84 -3.85 15.05 2.38
N ALA A 85 -4.18 14.91 3.67
CA ALA A 85 -5.55 14.71 4.14
C ALA A 85 -6.53 15.78 3.64
N ARG A 86 -6.05 17.02 3.50
CA ARG A 86 -6.83 18.15 3.01
C ARG A 86 -6.74 18.35 1.48
N ARG A 87 -5.90 17.57 0.81
CA ARG A 87 -5.70 17.66 -0.64
C ARG A 87 -6.57 16.62 -1.34
N PRO A 88 -7.54 17.03 -2.16
CA PRO A 88 -8.38 16.09 -2.89
C PRO A 88 -7.55 15.30 -3.90
N ASN A 89 -8.04 14.13 -4.28
CA ASN A 89 -7.48 13.30 -5.33
C ASN A 89 -5.99 12.95 -5.09
N SER A 90 -5.64 12.62 -3.86
CA SER A 90 -4.33 12.13 -3.47
C SER A 90 -4.35 10.62 -3.25
N LEU A 91 -3.28 9.94 -3.65
CA LEU A 91 -3.05 8.51 -3.45
C LEU A 91 -1.60 8.34 -3.02
N LEU A 92 -1.37 7.68 -1.89
CA LEU A 92 -0.02 7.38 -1.42
C LEU A 92 0.45 6.04 -1.97
N MET A 93 1.72 5.95 -2.33
CA MET A 93 2.38 4.71 -2.72
C MET A 93 3.59 4.47 -1.83
N PHE A 94 3.61 3.31 -1.18
CA PHE A 94 4.71 2.85 -0.35
C PHE A 94 5.30 1.57 -0.96
N ASP A 95 6.48 1.69 -1.54
CA ASP A 95 7.18 0.55 -2.16
C ASP A 95 8.11 -0.14 -1.14
N GLU A 96 8.38 -1.43 -1.36
CA GLU A 96 9.22 -2.27 -0.48
C GLU A 96 8.76 -2.23 0.99
N VAL A 97 7.49 -2.55 1.19
CA VAL A 97 6.84 -2.53 2.50
C VAL A 97 7.48 -3.50 3.51
N GLU A 98 8.13 -4.53 3.03
CA GLU A 98 8.86 -5.52 3.82
C GLU A 98 10.00 -4.94 4.66
N ASP A 99 10.53 -3.79 4.25
CA ASP A 99 11.57 -3.11 5.03
C ASP A 99 11.02 -2.50 6.32
N VAL A 100 9.75 -2.08 6.28
CA VAL A 100 9.07 -1.44 7.43
C VAL A 100 8.30 -2.47 8.26
N PHE A 101 7.81 -3.54 7.63
CA PHE A 101 7.06 -4.59 8.29
C PHE A 101 7.82 -5.94 8.26
N PRO A 102 8.80 -6.14 9.12
CA PRO A 102 9.66 -7.32 9.11
C PRO A 102 8.91 -8.65 9.31
N ALA A 103 7.68 -8.62 9.82
CA ALA A 103 6.81 -9.80 9.93
C ALA A 103 6.50 -10.45 8.56
N TYR A 104 6.67 -9.72 7.46
CA TYR A 104 6.54 -10.26 6.11
C TYR A 104 7.80 -10.96 5.59
N ARG A 105 8.94 -10.81 6.28
CA ARG A 105 10.23 -11.37 5.82
C ARG A 105 10.50 -12.81 6.20
N SER A 106 9.90 -13.35 7.26
CA SER A 106 10.14 -14.72 7.68
C SER A 106 9.11 -15.23 8.68
N PRO A 107 8.50 -16.41 8.44
CA PRO A 107 7.69 -17.08 9.46
C PRO A 107 8.53 -17.54 10.68
N PHE A 108 9.87 -17.55 10.58
CA PHE A 108 10.79 -18.00 11.64
C PHE A 108 11.34 -16.87 12.52
N ARG A 109 11.16 -15.58 12.17
CA ARG A 109 11.65 -14.45 12.96
C ARG A 109 10.58 -13.75 13.81
N SER A 110 9.51 -14.47 14.15
CA SER A 110 8.46 -13.94 15.03
C SER A 110 8.89 -13.81 16.51
N PHE A 111 10.16 -14.09 16.86
CA PHE A 111 10.56 -14.18 18.27
C PHE A 111 11.30 -12.95 18.82
N GLU A 112 11.69 -11.95 18.03
CA GLU A 112 12.52 -10.84 18.52
C GLU A 112 11.90 -9.43 18.41
N MET A 113 10.66 -9.29 17.97
CA MET A 113 9.93 -8.03 18.15
C MET A 113 8.74 -8.22 19.06
N SER A 114 9.07 -8.50 20.32
CA SER A 114 8.18 -8.53 21.45
C SER A 114 7.74 -7.11 21.84
N SER A 115 6.74 -6.58 21.17
CA SER A 115 5.74 -5.80 21.86
C SER A 115 4.46 -5.83 21.05
N GLY A 116 3.41 -6.45 21.63
CA GLY A 116 2.06 -6.43 21.07
C GLY A 116 1.57 -5.01 20.74
N ASN A 117 2.21 -4.03 21.33
CA ASN A 117 1.97 -2.60 21.09
C ASN A 117 2.34 -2.14 19.68
N SER A 118 3.36 -2.71 19.04
CA SER A 118 3.77 -2.27 17.69
C SER A 118 2.78 -2.70 16.61
N LYS A 119 2.24 -3.92 16.68
CA LYS A 119 1.23 -4.42 15.74
C LYS A 119 -0.10 -3.68 15.87
N ALA A 120 -0.56 -3.48 17.10
CA ALA A 120 -1.79 -2.74 17.37
C ALA A 120 -1.69 -1.29 16.90
N TRP A 121 -0.53 -0.67 17.09
CA TRP A 121 -0.29 0.69 16.64
C TRP A 121 -0.29 0.80 15.10
N ILE A 122 0.41 -0.11 14.40
CA ILE A 122 0.43 -0.16 12.93
C ILE A 122 -0.99 -0.36 12.39
N ASN A 123 -1.73 -1.33 12.92
CA ASN A 123 -3.11 -1.58 12.50
C ASN A 123 -3.96 -0.33 12.67
N ARG A 124 -3.82 0.36 13.79
CA ARG A 124 -4.53 1.63 14.04
C ARG A 124 -4.19 2.70 13.01
N GLN A 125 -2.92 2.79 12.59
CA GLN A 125 -2.52 3.73 11.54
C GLN A 125 -3.13 3.39 10.19
N LEU A 126 -3.19 2.09 9.84
CA LEU A 126 -3.78 1.63 8.59
C LEU A 126 -5.32 1.79 8.58
N GLU A 127 -5.97 1.56 9.73
CA GLU A 127 -7.42 1.70 9.87
C GLU A 127 -7.89 3.17 9.81
N ASN A 128 -7.03 4.11 10.20
CA ASN A 128 -7.37 5.52 10.31
C ASN A 128 -6.73 6.40 9.22
N ASN A 129 -6.08 5.83 8.22
CA ASN A 129 -5.48 6.63 7.17
C ASN A 129 -6.56 7.38 6.38
N GLN A 130 -6.35 8.69 6.19
CA GLN A 130 -7.30 9.58 5.52
C GLN A 130 -7.08 9.61 4.00
N VAL A 131 -5.85 9.35 3.57
CA VAL A 131 -5.48 9.29 2.16
C VAL A 131 -5.34 7.82 1.78
N PRO A 132 -6.04 7.34 0.74
CA PRO A 132 -5.87 5.97 0.26
C PRO A 132 -4.40 5.65 0.00
N ALA A 133 -3.98 4.42 0.33
CA ALA A 133 -2.59 3.99 0.19
C ALA A 133 -2.47 2.68 -0.58
N ILE A 134 -1.48 2.61 -1.47
CA ILE A 134 -1.04 1.39 -2.13
C ILE A 134 0.30 0.98 -1.52
N TRP A 135 0.33 -0.23 -0.98
CA TRP A 135 1.48 -0.86 -0.38
C TRP A 135 2.02 -1.90 -1.36
N ILE A 136 3.32 -1.85 -1.67
CA ILE A 136 3.94 -2.75 -2.63
C ILE A 136 4.97 -3.62 -1.91
N SER A 137 4.84 -4.94 -2.08
CA SER A 137 5.77 -5.93 -1.56
C SER A 137 6.39 -6.77 -2.67
N ASN A 138 7.66 -7.09 -2.53
CA ASN A 138 8.38 -8.03 -3.37
C ASN A 138 8.36 -9.45 -2.80
N SER A 139 7.87 -9.64 -1.58
CA SER A 139 7.73 -10.96 -0.99
C SER A 139 6.49 -11.67 -1.55
N LEU A 140 6.66 -12.95 -1.84
CA LEU A 140 5.54 -13.84 -2.11
C LEU A 140 4.92 -14.19 -0.75
N ILE A 141 3.71 -13.70 -0.49
CA ILE A 141 2.93 -14.21 0.62
C ILE A 141 2.55 -15.63 0.24
N ASN A 142 3.08 -16.61 0.98
CA ASN A 142 2.83 -18.03 0.74
C ASN A 142 1.34 -18.36 0.93
N LYS A 143 0.55 -18.15 -0.11
CA LYS A 143 -0.72 -18.83 -0.35
C LYS A 143 -0.80 -19.20 -1.83
N PRO A 144 -1.12 -20.44 -2.15
CA PRO A 144 -1.21 -20.90 -3.54
C PRO A 144 -2.49 -20.34 -4.17
N ILE A 145 -2.36 -19.19 -4.81
CA ILE A 145 -3.38 -18.72 -5.74
C ILE A 145 -2.63 -18.20 -6.96
N GLY A 146 -2.97 -18.74 -8.10
CA GLY A 146 -2.27 -18.61 -9.37
C GLY A 146 -1.82 -17.21 -9.73
N SER A 147 -0.64 -17.18 -10.27
CA SER A 147 0.01 -16.21 -11.16
C SER A 147 -0.42 -14.73 -11.06
N ILE A 148 0.54 -13.91 -10.70
CA ILE A 148 0.63 -12.46 -10.95
C ILE A 148 -0.10 -11.58 -9.92
N GLY A 149 0.68 -11.06 -8.96
CA GLY A 149 0.35 -9.89 -8.17
C GLY A 149 -1.01 -9.96 -7.47
N ASN A 150 -1.09 -10.69 -6.37
CA ASN A 150 -2.30 -10.70 -5.56
C ASN A 150 -2.56 -9.31 -4.99
N ILE A 151 -3.77 -8.83 -5.18
CA ILE A 151 -4.24 -7.56 -4.62
C ILE A 151 -5.14 -7.91 -3.44
N VAL A 152 -4.74 -7.48 -2.25
CA VAL A 152 -5.55 -7.61 -1.04
C VAL A 152 -6.13 -6.24 -0.73
N LEU A 153 -7.45 -6.15 -0.71
CA LEU A 153 -8.17 -4.95 -0.31
C LEU A 153 -8.42 -5.00 1.20
N HIS A 154 -7.83 -4.07 1.94
CA HIS A 154 -8.14 -3.83 3.35
C HIS A 154 -9.06 -2.61 3.46
N GLY A 155 -10.07 -2.70 4.31
CA GLY A 155 -11.04 -1.61 4.52
C GLY A 155 -12.35 -1.77 3.75
N LEU A 156 -12.63 -2.96 3.21
CA LEU A 156 -13.98 -3.32 2.85
C LEU A 156 -14.78 -3.49 4.15
N SER A 157 -15.47 -2.43 4.57
CA SER A 157 -16.58 -2.53 5.51
C SER A 157 -17.59 -3.57 5.00
N PRO A 158 -18.36 -4.27 5.88
CA PRO A 158 -19.08 -5.52 5.59
C PRO A 158 -20.28 -5.35 4.65
N LEU A 159 -20.08 -4.79 3.47
CA LEU A 159 -21.09 -4.77 2.40
C LEU A 159 -21.11 -6.06 1.55
N PHE A 160 -20.24 -7.02 1.89
CA PHE A 160 -20.23 -8.36 1.32
C PHE A 160 -20.31 -9.41 2.45
N LYS A 161 -21.43 -9.45 3.14
CA LYS A 161 -21.92 -10.65 3.81
C LYS A 161 -22.97 -11.29 2.93
#